data_a5c5afd665e6fcb35a5efded30cf087d
#
_entry.id   a5c5afd665e6fcb35a5efded30cf087d
#
_cell.length_a   1.000
_cell.length_b   1.000
_cell.length_c   1.000
_cell.angle_alpha   90.00
_cell.angle_beta   90.00
_cell.angle_gamma   90.00
#
_symmetry.space_group_name_H-M   'P 1'
#
loop_
_entity.id
_entity.type
_entity.pdbx_description
1 polymer ?
#
loop_
_entity_poly.entity_id
_entity_poly.type
_entity_poly.pdbx_seq_one_letter_code
_entity_poly.pdbx_strand_id
1 'polypeptide(L)'
;MQTYEQINAGFNRQMLGGQQDRVKFLRRILTRLKNPDQRFKIIHIAGTNGKGSTGTMLEQGLQNAGYRVGYFSSPALVDDREQIKINDHLISEKDFAMTYQKITERLPIDLSPDDITIFEWWTLIMLQYFADQKVDWAVIECGLGGQDDATNIINAPFISVITHVALDHTRILGPTITQIAQAKAGIIKNGTKQVFLAPHQEKDTLTIIKAKAHQQRVGLTQADTQSIVDGKAILKVNHKIYKVPFNLLGTFQSENLGTVVSVFNFLFQRRLVTSWQPLISTLATVKIAGRMQKIADHPSIILDGAHNPDAAKQLTETISKFPRNKVIMVLGFLADPKCQFKLEKS
;
A
#
# COMPACT_ATOMS: atom_id res chain seq x y z
N MET A 1 -28.42 -12.33 11.56
CA MET A 1 -27.09 -11.80 11.14
C MET A 1 -27.33 -10.80 10.02
N GLN A 2 -26.77 -9.58 10.11
CA GLN A 2 -26.83 -8.60 9.03
C GLN A 2 -26.07 -9.12 7.80
N THR A 3 -26.54 -8.76 6.59
CA THR A 3 -25.81 -9.06 5.35
C THR A 3 -24.65 -8.10 5.17
N TYR A 4 -23.71 -8.42 4.25
CA TYR A 4 -22.61 -7.54 3.88
C TYR A 4 -23.11 -6.16 3.45
N GLU A 5 -24.13 -6.11 2.59
CA GLU A 5 -24.69 -4.85 2.07
C GLU A 5 -25.29 -4.00 3.19
N GLN A 6 -26.02 -4.60 4.13
CA GLN A 6 -26.58 -3.90 5.28
C GLN A 6 -25.50 -3.30 6.17
N ILE A 7 -24.43 -4.08 6.43
CA ILE A 7 -23.30 -3.63 7.24
C ILE A 7 -22.57 -2.48 6.54
N ASN A 8 -22.21 -2.67 5.26
CA ASN A 8 -21.44 -1.68 4.49
C ASN A 8 -22.23 -0.36 4.28
N ALA A 9 -23.54 -0.45 4.08
CA ALA A 9 -24.42 0.72 3.98
C ALA A 9 -24.56 1.48 5.32
N GLY A 10 -24.45 0.77 6.45
CA GLY A 10 -24.56 1.35 7.79
C GLY A 10 -23.28 2.02 8.30
N PHE A 11 -22.15 1.88 7.63
CA PHE A 11 -20.91 2.47 8.12
C PHE A 11 -20.91 4.00 8.13
N ASN A 12 -20.37 4.57 9.22
CA ASN A 12 -20.10 5.99 9.31
C ASN A 12 -19.03 6.41 8.30
N ARG A 13 -19.44 7.18 7.29
CA ARG A 13 -18.57 7.66 6.20
C ARG A 13 -17.91 9.01 6.49
N GLN A 14 -18.13 9.58 7.69
CA GLN A 14 -17.50 10.84 8.08
C GLN A 14 -16.01 10.63 8.38
N MET A 15 -15.18 11.57 7.98
CA MET A 15 -13.82 11.68 8.49
C MET A 15 -13.91 12.35 9.88
N LEU A 16 -13.75 11.57 10.94
CA LEU A 16 -13.72 12.09 12.30
C LEU A 16 -12.34 12.74 12.53
N GLY A 17 -12.25 14.05 12.37
CA GLY A 17 -11.05 14.83 12.58
C GLY A 17 -10.96 15.44 13.98
N GLY A 18 -9.79 15.39 14.59
CA GLY A 18 -9.26 16.50 15.37
C GLY A 18 -9.33 16.47 16.90
N GLN A 19 -10.13 15.66 17.56
CA GLN A 19 -10.20 15.74 19.04
C GLN A 19 -9.80 14.47 19.81
N GLN A 20 -9.73 13.33 19.15
CA GLN A 20 -9.40 12.05 19.79
C GLN A 20 -8.27 11.37 19.03
N ASP A 21 -7.28 10.85 19.78
CA ASP A 21 -6.25 9.96 19.22
C ASP A 21 -6.91 8.67 18.74
N ARG A 22 -7.27 8.64 17.44
CA ARG A 22 -8.00 7.51 16.82
C ARG A 22 -7.19 6.23 16.85
N VAL A 23 -5.87 6.31 16.76
CA VAL A 23 -5.00 5.13 16.86
C VAL A 23 -5.10 4.50 18.26
N LYS A 24 -5.06 5.30 19.32
CA LYS A 24 -5.28 4.80 20.70
C LYS A 24 -6.69 4.27 20.90
N PHE A 25 -7.69 4.96 20.37
CA PHE A 25 -9.08 4.51 20.43
C PHE A 25 -9.24 3.12 19.82
N LEU A 26 -8.81 2.93 18.58
CA LEU A 26 -8.88 1.65 17.88
C LEU A 26 -8.01 0.57 18.55
N ARG A 27 -6.87 0.95 19.15
CA ARG A 27 -6.01 0.02 19.88
C ARG A 27 -6.70 -0.60 21.09
N ARG A 28 -7.61 0.13 21.77
CA ARG A 28 -8.45 -0.44 22.84
C ARG A 28 -9.32 -1.59 22.31
N ILE A 29 -9.93 -1.40 21.13
CA ILE A 29 -10.75 -2.44 20.49
C ILE A 29 -9.87 -3.64 20.14
N LEU A 30 -8.71 -3.42 19.53
CA LEU A 30 -7.79 -4.48 19.12
C LEU A 30 -7.31 -5.31 20.32
N THR A 31 -7.10 -4.68 21.49
CA THR A 31 -6.76 -5.37 22.74
C THR A 31 -7.88 -6.30 23.19
N ARG A 32 -9.15 -5.88 23.08
CA ARG A 32 -10.32 -6.74 23.39
C ARG A 32 -10.43 -7.92 22.43
N LEU A 33 -9.96 -7.77 21.20
CA LEU A 33 -9.86 -8.83 20.20
C LEU A 33 -8.63 -9.74 20.40
N LYS A 34 -7.88 -9.55 21.49
CA LYS A 34 -6.65 -10.31 21.83
C LYS A 34 -5.52 -10.10 20.81
N ASN A 35 -5.36 -8.85 20.35
CA ASN A 35 -4.29 -8.37 19.48
C ASN A 35 -4.06 -9.28 18.24
N PRO A 36 -5.02 -9.37 17.34
CA PRO A 36 -4.91 -10.22 16.15
C PRO A 36 -3.69 -9.87 15.28
N ASP A 37 -3.26 -8.59 15.28
CA ASP A 37 -2.08 -8.07 14.58
C ASP A 37 -0.76 -8.74 14.98
N GLN A 38 -0.72 -9.47 16.09
CA GLN A 38 0.50 -10.14 16.58
C GLN A 38 0.60 -11.62 16.15
N ARG A 39 -0.38 -12.11 15.39
CA ARG A 39 -0.44 -13.54 15.01
C ARG A 39 0.23 -13.85 13.68
N PHE A 40 0.66 -12.85 12.94
CA PHE A 40 1.30 -12.96 11.64
C PHE A 40 2.35 -11.85 11.44
N LYS A 41 3.25 -12.04 10.48
CA LYS A 41 4.24 -11.01 10.15
C LYS A 41 3.62 -9.95 9.25
N ILE A 42 3.95 -8.68 9.50
CA ILE A 42 3.37 -7.55 8.76
C ILE A 42 4.45 -6.80 7.98
N ILE A 43 4.20 -6.55 6.71
CA ILE A 43 4.86 -5.52 5.90
C ILE A 43 3.90 -4.35 5.81
N HIS A 44 4.23 -3.24 6.50
CA HIS A 44 3.40 -2.04 6.53
C HIS A 44 3.97 -1.00 5.55
N ILE A 45 3.13 -0.51 4.64
CA ILE A 45 3.54 0.35 3.53
C ILE A 45 2.88 1.72 3.63
N ALA A 46 3.71 2.77 3.70
CA ALA A 46 3.27 4.16 3.54
C ALA A 46 4.01 4.81 2.36
N GLY A 47 3.47 5.88 1.85
CA GLY A 47 4.04 6.63 0.72
C GLY A 47 2.97 7.46 0.03
N THR A 48 3.37 8.33 -0.88
CA THR A 48 2.44 9.04 -1.74
C THR A 48 2.10 8.18 -2.94
N ASN A 49 3.06 7.87 -3.76
CA ASN A 49 2.93 7.04 -4.96
C ASN A 49 3.68 5.71 -4.80
N GLY A 50 3.25 4.67 -5.50
CA GLY A 50 3.92 3.38 -5.54
C GLY A 50 3.50 2.36 -4.48
N LYS A 51 2.65 2.70 -3.50
CA LYS A 51 2.18 1.76 -2.46
C LYS A 51 1.59 0.49 -3.07
N GLY A 52 0.53 0.60 -3.88
CA GLY A 52 -0.15 -0.54 -4.48
C GLY A 52 0.76 -1.37 -5.39
N SER A 53 1.62 -0.72 -6.21
CA SER A 53 2.57 -1.46 -7.06
C SER A 53 3.57 -2.26 -6.24
N THR A 54 4.15 -1.64 -5.21
CA THR A 54 5.09 -2.31 -4.30
C THR A 54 4.39 -3.40 -3.50
N GLY A 55 3.19 -3.10 -2.97
CA GLY A 55 2.40 -4.03 -2.16
C GLY A 55 2.00 -5.29 -2.93
N THR A 56 1.47 -5.13 -4.14
CA THR A 56 1.08 -6.27 -5.01
C THR A 56 2.28 -7.16 -5.36
N MET A 57 3.44 -6.56 -5.73
CA MET A 57 4.63 -7.35 -6.03
C MET A 57 5.16 -8.10 -4.79
N LEU A 58 5.08 -7.51 -3.60
CA LEU A 58 5.49 -8.16 -2.35
C LEU A 58 4.52 -9.27 -1.95
N GLU A 59 3.23 -9.00 -2.04
CA GLU A 59 2.17 -9.97 -1.71
C GLU A 59 2.31 -11.22 -2.61
N GLN A 60 2.28 -11.05 -3.94
CA GLN A 60 2.37 -12.16 -4.88
C GLN A 60 3.73 -12.87 -4.80
N GLY A 61 4.81 -12.14 -4.54
CA GLY A 61 6.14 -12.74 -4.33
C GLY A 61 6.20 -13.64 -3.11
N LEU A 62 5.56 -13.25 -2.00
CA LEU A 62 5.46 -14.08 -0.80
C LEU A 62 4.49 -15.25 -1.02
N GLN A 63 3.39 -15.06 -1.75
CA GLN A 63 2.48 -16.14 -2.15
C GLN A 63 3.22 -17.18 -3.01
N ASN A 64 3.98 -16.74 -4.01
CA ASN A 64 4.80 -17.64 -4.85
C ASN A 64 5.93 -18.33 -4.05
N ALA A 65 6.32 -17.78 -2.91
CA ALA A 65 7.23 -18.43 -1.96
C ALA A 65 6.54 -19.48 -1.07
N GLY A 66 5.23 -19.73 -1.25
CA GLY A 66 4.46 -20.73 -0.55
C GLY A 66 3.78 -20.24 0.72
N TYR A 67 3.78 -18.95 1.02
CA TYR A 67 3.11 -18.38 2.18
C TYR A 67 1.62 -18.13 1.93
N ARG A 68 0.82 -18.22 2.99
CA ARG A 68 -0.53 -17.69 3.03
C ARG A 68 -0.46 -16.19 3.34
N VAL A 69 -0.79 -15.36 2.37
CA VAL A 69 -0.56 -13.91 2.46
C VAL A 69 -1.88 -13.15 2.46
N GLY A 70 -2.10 -12.32 3.48
CA GLY A 70 -3.14 -11.31 3.48
C GLY A 70 -2.68 -10.03 2.80
N TYR A 71 -3.54 -9.40 2.01
CA TYR A 71 -3.27 -8.10 1.39
C TYR A 71 -4.39 -7.11 1.70
N PHE A 72 -4.00 -5.94 2.19
CA PHE A 72 -4.90 -4.81 2.44
C PHE A 72 -4.45 -3.61 1.63
N SER A 73 -5.31 -3.12 0.75
CA SER A 73 -5.05 -1.95 -0.11
C SER A 73 -6.31 -1.11 -0.28
N SER A 74 -6.13 0.18 -0.50
CA SER A 74 -7.24 1.12 -0.74
C SER A 74 -6.85 2.23 -1.71
N PRO A 75 -7.80 2.82 -2.43
CA PRO A 75 -9.21 2.41 -2.48
C PRO A 75 -9.45 1.16 -3.34
N ALA A 76 -10.61 0.53 -3.18
CA ALA A 76 -11.11 -0.44 -4.13
C ALA A 76 -11.51 0.23 -5.45
N LEU A 77 -11.55 -0.52 -6.55
CA LEU A 77 -11.93 -0.01 -7.87
C LEU A 77 -13.38 -0.33 -8.24
N VAL A 78 -13.83 -1.53 -7.99
CA VAL A 78 -15.17 -2.02 -8.38
C VAL A 78 -15.95 -2.55 -7.18
N ASP A 79 -15.33 -3.40 -6.38
CA ASP A 79 -15.95 -4.05 -5.22
C ASP A 79 -15.15 -3.68 -3.96
N ASP A 80 -15.82 -3.11 -2.96
CA ASP A 80 -15.16 -2.68 -1.71
C ASP A 80 -14.36 -3.82 -1.06
N ARG A 81 -14.74 -5.10 -1.28
CA ARG A 81 -14.05 -6.28 -0.77
C ARG A 81 -12.66 -6.48 -1.38
N GLU A 82 -12.36 -5.81 -2.50
CA GLU A 82 -11.00 -5.80 -3.08
C GLU A 82 -9.94 -5.30 -2.09
N GLN A 83 -10.37 -4.55 -1.07
CA GLN A 83 -9.48 -4.05 -0.03
C GLN A 83 -8.91 -5.17 0.86
N ILE A 84 -9.60 -6.32 0.99
CA ILE A 84 -9.16 -7.44 1.84
C ILE A 84 -9.06 -8.71 1.00
N LYS A 85 -7.85 -9.19 0.78
CA LYS A 85 -7.55 -10.41 0.01
C LYS A 85 -6.69 -11.37 0.82
N ILE A 86 -6.83 -12.65 0.56
CA ILE A 86 -5.88 -13.68 0.97
C ILE A 86 -5.54 -14.51 -0.27
N ASN A 87 -4.28 -14.52 -0.69
CA ASN A 87 -3.82 -15.23 -1.89
C ASN A 87 -4.75 -14.97 -3.09
N ASP A 88 -4.92 -13.71 -3.46
CA ASP A 88 -5.77 -13.21 -4.57
C ASP A 88 -7.29 -13.43 -4.41
N HIS A 89 -7.76 -14.11 -3.37
CA HIS A 89 -9.19 -14.28 -3.10
C HIS A 89 -9.71 -13.16 -2.21
N LEU A 90 -10.76 -12.47 -2.67
CA LEU A 90 -11.45 -11.45 -1.87
C LEU A 90 -12.06 -12.08 -0.63
N ILE A 91 -12.17 -11.32 0.45
CA ILE A 91 -12.99 -11.73 1.59
C ILE A 91 -14.43 -11.98 1.10
N SER A 92 -15.01 -13.13 1.49
CA SER A 92 -16.40 -13.41 1.16
C SER A 92 -17.35 -12.50 1.94
N GLU A 93 -18.52 -12.20 1.41
CA GLU A 93 -19.57 -11.45 2.12
C GLU A 93 -19.92 -12.09 3.46
N LYS A 94 -19.98 -13.43 3.48
CA LYS A 94 -20.21 -14.22 4.68
C LYS A 94 -19.10 -14.01 5.72
N ASP A 95 -17.83 -14.13 5.31
CA ASP A 95 -16.71 -13.97 6.24
C ASP A 95 -16.61 -12.53 6.75
N PHE A 96 -16.92 -11.55 5.89
CA PHE A 96 -16.98 -10.14 6.27
C PHE A 96 -18.04 -9.94 7.37
N ALA A 97 -19.28 -10.40 7.14
CA ALA A 97 -20.38 -10.25 8.09
C ALA A 97 -20.10 -11.00 9.41
N MET A 98 -19.55 -12.20 9.33
CA MET A 98 -19.17 -12.99 10.52
C MET A 98 -18.06 -12.27 11.32
N THR A 99 -17.07 -11.72 10.64
CA THR A 99 -15.96 -11.00 11.27
C THR A 99 -16.45 -9.70 11.91
N TYR A 100 -17.31 -8.94 11.22
CA TYR A 100 -17.96 -7.75 11.76
C TYR A 100 -18.73 -8.07 13.04
N GLN A 101 -19.60 -9.08 13.01
CA GLN A 101 -20.35 -9.51 14.19
C GLN A 101 -19.42 -9.88 15.36
N LYS A 102 -18.39 -10.68 15.10
CA LYS A 102 -17.40 -11.07 16.10
C LYS A 102 -16.71 -9.89 16.78
N ILE A 103 -16.41 -8.83 16.00
CA ILE A 103 -15.82 -7.59 16.53
C ILE A 103 -16.86 -6.83 17.35
N THR A 104 -18.06 -6.65 16.83
CA THR A 104 -19.16 -5.91 17.47
C THR A 104 -19.50 -6.50 18.85
N GLU A 105 -19.57 -7.83 18.98
CA GLU A 105 -19.80 -8.53 20.24
C GLU A 105 -18.68 -8.33 21.29
N ARG A 106 -17.53 -7.82 20.88
CA ARG A 106 -16.36 -7.59 21.75
C ARG A 106 -15.98 -6.13 21.88
N LEU A 107 -16.79 -5.22 21.37
CA LEU A 107 -16.57 -3.79 21.59
C LEU A 107 -16.56 -3.48 23.09
N PRO A 108 -15.75 -2.50 23.52
CA PRO A 108 -15.90 -1.93 24.86
C PRO A 108 -17.34 -1.47 25.12
N ILE A 109 -17.82 -1.62 26.36
CA ILE A 109 -19.22 -1.34 26.71
C ILE A 109 -19.62 0.13 26.51
N ASP A 110 -18.63 1.01 26.48
CA ASP A 110 -18.77 2.44 26.24
C ASP A 110 -18.72 2.83 24.75
N LEU A 111 -18.70 1.86 23.84
CA LEU A 111 -18.60 2.09 22.40
C LEU A 111 -19.75 1.42 21.64
N SER A 112 -20.22 2.13 20.61
CA SER A 112 -21.15 1.60 19.62
C SER A 112 -20.47 1.42 18.25
N PRO A 113 -21.05 0.64 17.34
CA PRO A 113 -20.57 0.55 15.97
C PRO A 113 -20.47 1.91 15.23
N ASP A 114 -21.33 2.87 15.58
CA ASP A 114 -21.40 4.21 14.96
C ASP A 114 -20.20 5.10 15.35
N ASP A 115 -19.49 4.77 16.42
CA ASP A 115 -18.29 5.48 16.86
C ASP A 115 -17.06 5.17 15.97
N ILE A 116 -17.20 4.21 15.07
CA ILE A 116 -16.13 3.68 14.23
C ILE A 116 -16.40 4.04 12.77
N THR A 117 -15.44 4.69 12.10
CA THR A 117 -15.58 5.09 10.70
C THR A 117 -15.44 3.89 9.76
N ILE A 118 -15.88 4.05 8.50
CA ILE A 118 -15.82 3.00 7.49
C ILE A 118 -14.39 2.44 7.32
N PHE A 119 -13.36 3.29 7.20
CA PHE A 119 -11.99 2.83 7.00
C PHE A 119 -11.41 2.14 8.25
N GLU A 120 -11.82 2.58 9.42
CA GLU A 120 -11.47 1.93 10.69
C GLU A 120 -12.12 0.55 10.82
N TRP A 121 -13.38 0.40 10.39
CA TRP A 121 -14.05 -0.90 10.31
C TRP A 121 -13.33 -1.86 9.35
N TRP A 122 -12.99 -1.40 8.15
CA TRP A 122 -12.22 -2.22 7.21
C TRP A 122 -10.88 -2.66 7.78
N THR A 123 -10.20 -1.78 8.53
CA THR A 123 -8.94 -2.11 9.20
C THR A 123 -9.11 -3.16 10.30
N LEU A 124 -10.14 -3.02 11.15
CA LEU A 124 -10.41 -3.98 12.22
C LEU A 124 -10.83 -5.35 11.65
N ILE A 125 -11.70 -5.35 10.64
CA ILE A 125 -12.15 -6.57 9.96
C ILE A 125 -10.95 -7.27 9.31
N MET A 126 -10.11 -6.55 8.59
CA MET A 126 -8.91 -7.08 7.97
C MET A 126 -8.01 -7.78 8.98
N LEU A 127 -7.65 -7.11 10.08
CA LEU A 127 -6.75 -7.69 11.09
C LEU A 127 -7.35 -8.93 11.75
N GLN A 128 -8.65 -8.89 12.08
CA GLN A 128 -9.32 -10.03 12.70
C GLN A 128 -9.46 -11.20 11.70
N TYR A 129 -9.84 -10.92 10.46
CA TYR A 129 -10.00 -11.93 9.41
C TYR A 129 -8.67 -12.62 9.09
N PHE A 130 -7.58 -11.86 8.91
CA PHE A 130 -6.26 -12.44 8.66
C PHE A 130 -5.81 -13.35 9.81
N ALA A 131 -6.06 -12.96 11.06
CA ALA A 131 -5.72 -13.78 12.22
C ALA A 131 -6.56 -15.06 12.26
N ASP A 132 -7.86 -14.99 11.97
CA ASP A 132 -8.75 -16.16 11.97
C ASP A 132 -8.41 -17.13 10.82
N GLN A 133 -8.00 -16.59 9.68
CA GLN A 133 -7.54 -17.35 8.52
C GLN A 133 -6.09 -17.83 8.62
N LYS A 134 -5.40 -17.49 9.72
CA LYS A 134 -4.01 -17.94 10.03
C LYS A 134 -3.04 -17.60 8.88
N VAL A 135 -3.08 -16.36 8.38
CA VAL A 135 -2.10 -15.92 7.38
C VAL A 135 -0.69 -15.94 7.99
N ASP A 136 0.32 -16.24 7.20
CA ASP A 136 1.73 -16.17 7.61
C ASP A 136 2.24 -14.74 7.59
N TRP A 137 1.82 -14.00 6.54
CA TRP A 137 2.19 -12.62 6.28
C TRP A 137 0.96 -11.79 5.96
N ALA A 138 1.03 -10.51 6.30
CA ALA A 138 0.12 -9.51 5.79
C ALA A 138 0.92 -8.35 5.17
N VAL A 139 0.57 -7.95 3.96
CA VAL A 139 1.02 -6.72 3.32
C VAL A 139 -0.10 -5.70 3.48
N ILE A 140 0.16 -4.62 4.21
CA ILE A 140 -0.86 -3.65 4.61
C ILE A 140 -0.45 -2.26 4.11
N GLU A 141 -1.29 -1.63 3.28
CA GLU A 141 -1.13 -0.26 2.83
C GLU A 141 -1.83 0.70 3.79
N CYS A 142 -1.16 1.81 4.14
CA CYS A 142 -1.83 2.95 4.75
C CYS A 142 -2.82 3.57 3.78
N GLY A 143 -4.01 3.91 4.26
CA GLY A 143 -4.97 4.67 3.49
C GLY A 143 -4.48 6.10 3.25
N LEU A 144 -4.07 6.79 4.31
CA LEU A 144 -3.63 8.18 4.25
C LEU A 144 -2.55 8.48 5.31
N GLY A 145 -1.45 9.11 4.87
CA GLY A 145 -0.37 9.50 5.78
C GLY A 145 0.39 8.31 6.33
N GLY A 146 0.19 7.99 7.58
CA GLY A 146 0.82 6.89 8.31
C GLY A 146 0.64 7.00 9.82
N GLN A 147 1.09 8.07 10.46
CA GLN A 147 1.06 8.22 11.92
C GLN A 147 -0.35 8.06 12.50
N ASP A 148 -1.32 8.74 11.91
CA ASP A 148 -2.71 8.80 12.39
C ASP A 148 -3.64 7.92 11.53
N ASP A 149 -3.05 7.11 10.63
CA ASP A 149 -3.81 6.17 9.80
C ASP A 149 -4.36 5.02 10.65
N ALA A 150 -5.59 4.58 10.33
CA ALA A 150 -6.22 3.50 11.08
C ALA A 150 -5.36 2.22 11.07
N THR A 151 -4.63 1.94 9.97
CA THR A 151 -3.74 0.77 9.92
C THR A 151 -2.57 0.86 10.89
N ASN A 152 -2.25 2.06 11.41
CA ASN A 152 -1.17 2.26 12.36
C ASN A 152 -1.50 1.80 13.79
N ILE A 153 -2.68 1.20 13.99
CA ILE A 153 -3.03 0.52 15.24
C ILE A 153 -2.23 -0.77 15.46
N ILE A 154 -1.64 -1.35 14.43
CA ILE A 154 -0.76 -2.52 14.57
C ILE A 154 0.39 -2.19 15.52
N ASN A 155 0.90 -3.21 16.22
CA ASN A 155 2.04 -3.03 17.12
C ASN A 155 3.30 -2.64 16.33
N ALA A 156 4.37 -3.40 16.31
CA ALA A 156 5.51 -3.16 15.42
C ALA A 156 5.37 -4.06 14.18
N PRO A 157 5.35 -3.51 12.96
CA PRO A 157 5.41 -4.34 11.77
C PRO A 157 6.75 -5.07 11.71
N PHE A 158 6.80 -6.22 11.04
CA PHE A 158 8.06 -6.89 10.79
C PHE A 158 8.96 -6.06 9.87
N ILE A 159 8.36 -5.45 8.83
CA ILE A 159 9.01 -4.53 7.90
C ILE A 159 8.13 -3.29 7.74
N SER A 160 8.74 -2.10 7.76
CA SER A 160 8.13 -0.85 7.29
C SER A 160 8.70 -0.48 5.92
N VAL A 161 7.84 -0.16 4.97
CA VAL A 161 8.22 0.30 3.63
C VAL A 161 7.71 1.72 3.43
N ILE A 162 8.58 2.63 3.07
CA ILE A 162 8.22 3.99 2.66
C ILE A 162 8.49 4.09 1.16
N THR A 163 7.42 4.13 0.36
CA THR A 163 7.51 4.32 -1.09
C THR A 163 7.79 5.80 -1.42
N HIS A 164 7.67 6.20 -2.67
CA HIS A 164 7.92 7.60 -3.06
C HIS A 164 7.04 8.58 -2.29
N VAL A 165 7.65 9.64 -1.74
CA VAL A 165 6.97 10.69 -0.96
C VAL A 165 6.96 11.98 -1.79
N ALA A 166 5.77 12.51 -2.03
CA ALA A 166 5.53 13.75 -2.75
C ALA A 166 4.40 14.55 -2.10
N LEU A 167 4.14 15.75 -2.57
CA LEU A 167 3.02 16.57 -2.12
C LEU A 167 1.69 15.91 -2.52
N ASP A 168 0.90 15.56 -1.53
CA ASP A 168 -0.44 15.01 -1.67
C ASP A 168 -1.22 15.19 -0.37
N HIS A 169 -2.55 15.26 -0.45
CA HIS A 169 -3.42 15.46 0.71
C HIS A 169 -2.97 16.61 1.64
N THR A 170 -2.47 17.70 1.04
CA THR A 170 -1.85 18.82 1.77
C THR A 170 -2.76 19.51 2.78
N ARG A 171 -4.08 19.39 2.62
CA ARG A 171 -5.08 19.92 3.57
C ARG A 171 -5.14 19.12 4.88
N ILE A 172 -4.72 17.84 4.84
CA ILE A 172 -4.79 16.91 5.98
C ILE A 172 -3.41 16.70 6.56
N LEU A 173 -2.42 16.41 5.71
CA LEU A 173 -1.07 16.06 6.13
C LEU A 173 -0.15 17.27 6.33
N GLY A 174 -0.61 18.45 5.90
CA GLY A 174 0.17 19.70 5.91
C GLY A 174 0.73 20.07 4.55
N PRO A 175 1.03 21.37 4.33
CA PRO A 175 1.40 21.94 3.04
C PRO A 175 2.84 21.66 2.60
N THR A 176 3.67 21.01 3.42
CA THR A 176 5.09 20.81 3.13
C THR A 176 5.45 19.32 3.03
N ILE A 177 6.48 19.02 2.22
CA ILE A 177 7.01 17.66 2.09
C ILE A 177 7.51 17.13 3.44
N THR A 178 8.05 18.00 4.30
CA THR A 178 8.50 17.71 5.66
C THR A 178 7.37 17.13 6.50
N GLN A 179 6.20 17.78 6.53
CA GLN A 179 5.05 17.32 7.31
C GLN A 179 4.50 15.99 6.78
N ILE A 180 4.43 15.86 5.45
CA ILE A 180 3.98 14.62 4.80
C ILE A 180 4.94 13.47 5.11
N ALA A 181 6.25 13.71 5.05
CA ALA A 181 7.27 12.73 5.41
C ALA A 181 7.19 12.33 6.89
N GLN A 182 6.95 13.28 7.80
CA GLN A 182 6.75 13.02 9.23
C GLN A 182 5.53 12.13 9.47
N ALA A 183 4.39 12.43 8.84
CA ALA A 183 3.19 11.61 8.94
C ALA A 183 3.47 10.17 8.46
N LYS A 184 4.14 9.99 7.32
CA LYS A 184 4.48 8.67 6.78
C LYS A 184 5.50 7.92 7.63
N ALA A 185 6.47 8.62 8.22
CA ALA A 185 7.45 8.05 9.14
C ALA A 185 6.81 7.44 10.40
N GLY A 186 5.56 7.82 10.73
CA GLY A 186 4.83 7.30 11.88
C GLY A 186 4.62 5.78 11.90
N ILE A 187 4.73 5.10 10.76
CA ILE A 187 4.67 3.63 10.69
C ILE A 187 5.95 2.93 11.15
N ILE A 188 7.04 3.69 11.36
CA ILE A 188 8.32 3.15 11.83
C ILE A 188 8.26 3.08 13.35
N LYS A 189 8.27 1.87 13.90
CA LYS A 189 8.10 1.61 15.34
C LYS A 189 9.26 0.83 15.92
N ASN A 190 9.50 1.01 17.20
CA ASN A 190 10.42 0.15 17.93
C ASN A 190 9.95 -1.32 17.85
N GLY A 191 10.86 -2.24 17.55
CA GLY A 191 10.53 -3.65 17.31
C GLY A 191 10.41 -4.03 15.84
N THR A 192 10.23 -3.08 14.92
CA THR A 192 10.36 -3.30 13.47
C THR A 192 11.75 -3.84 13.16
N LYS A 193 11.85 -4.85 12.27
CA LYS A 193 13.15 -5.49 11.97
C LYS A 193 13.97 -4.70 10.96
N GLN A 194 13.31 -4.04 10.00
CA GLN A 194 13.96 -3.24 8.96
C GLN A 194 12.99 -2.22 8.37
N VAL A 195 13.53 -1.06 8.01
CA VAL A 195 12.84 -0.04 7.21
C VAL A 195 13.43 -0.05 5.80
N PHE A 196 12.58 -0.03 4.79
CA PHE A 196 12.96 0.19 3.40
C PHE A 196 12.40 1.50 2.90
N LEU A 197 13.24 2.30 2.28
CA LEU A 197 12.90 3.58 1.68
C LEU A 197 13.13 3.49 0.17
N ALA A 198 12.12 3.88 -0.61
CA ALA A 198 12.26 3.93 -2.07
C ALA A 198 13.38 4.87 -2.51
N PRO A 199 13.96 4.66 -3.72
CA PRO A 199 14.98 5.55 -4.28
C PRO A 199 14.48 6.99 -4.48
N HIS A 200 15.37 7.88 -4.85
CA HIS A 200 15.11 9.27 -5.33
C HIS A 200 14.15 10.09 -4.45
N GLN A 201 14.31 9.98 -3.11
CA GLN A 201 13.58 10.82 -2.19
C GLN A 201 14.18 12.24 -2.13
N GLU A 202 13.35 13.22 -1.89
CA GLU A 202 13.83 14.56 -1.55
C GLU A 202 14.67 14.53 -0.26
N LYS A 203 15.63 15.44 -0.16
CA LYS A 203 16.58 15.51 0.97
C LYS A 203 15.88 15.56 2.32
N ASP A 204 14.80 16.35 2.43
CA ASP A 204 14.04 16.49 3.68
C ASP A 204 13.37 15.17 4.07
N THR A 205 12.75 14.48 3.10
CA THR A 205 12.18 13.15 3.32
C THR A 205 13.23 12.18 3.84
N LEU A 206 14.37 12.11 3.17
CA LEU A 206 15.46 11.22 3.57
C LEU A 206 15.94 11.52 5.00
N THR A 207 16.10 12.79 5.35
CA THR A 207 16.53 13.24 6.69
C THR A 207 15.52 12.80 7.76
N ILE A 208 14.23 13.00 7.52
CA ILE A 208 13.16 12.65 8.46
C ILE A 208 13.08 11.15 8.68
N ILE A 209 13.08 10.36 7.58
CA ILE A 209 12.99 8.90 7.68
C ILE A 209 14.21 8.32 8.39
N LYS A 210 15.43 8.83 8.12
CA LYS A 210 16.65 8.45 8.83
C LYS A 210 16.56 8.77 10.32
N ALA A 211 16.14 9.99 10.67
CA ALA A 211 15.98 10.41 12.06
C ALA A 211 14.97 9.52 12.81
N LYS A 212 13.82 9.21 12.17
CA LYS A 212 12.80 8.35 12.77
C LYS A 212 13.29 6.92 12.95
N ALA A 213 13.96 6.33 11.96
CA ALA A 213 14.52 5.00 12.07
C ALA A 213 15.57 4.93 13.21
N HIS A 214 16.45 5.92 13.29
CA HIS A 214 17.43 6.02 14.39
C HIS A 214 16.73 6.15 15.76
N GLN A 215 15.74 7.05 15.88
CA GLN A 215 14.95 7.21 17.12
C GLN A 215 14.30 5.89 17.56
N GLN A 216 13.80 5.11 16.62
CA GLN A 216 13.16 3.81 16.89
C GLN A 216 14.17 2.65 16.99
N ARG A 217 15.47 2.89 16.80
CA ARG A 217 16.55 1.90 16.82
C ARG A 217 16.34 0.79 15.78
N VAL A 218 15.92 1.17 14.59
CA VAL A 218 15.63 0.26 13.46
C VAL A 218 16.61 0.55 12.31
N GLY A 219 17.12 -0.52 11.70
CA GLY A 219 17.94 -0.39 10.49
C GLY A 219 17.15 0.18 9.33
N LEU A 220 17.80 1.04 8.53
CA LEU A 220 17.23 1.63 7.30
C LEU A 220 18.06 1.22 6.09
N THR A 221 17.39 0.75 5.05
CA THR A 221 17.95 0.53 3.72
C THR A 221 17.22 1.45 2.75
N GLN A 222 17.95 2.34 2.10
CA GLN A 222 17.44 3.03 0.90
C GLN A 222 17.67 2.11 -0.30
N ALA A 223 16.62 1.85 -1.05
CA ALA A 223 16.67 0.97 -2.22
C ALA A 223 17.35 1.66 -3.40
N ASP A 224 17.96 0.87 -4.27
CA ASP A 224 18.44 1.30 -5.57
C ASP A 224 17.40 1.02 -6.64
N THR A 225 17.36 1.80 -7.72
CA THR A 225 16.51 1.53 -8.88
C THR A 225 16.93 0.25 -9.59
N GLN A 226 15.97 -0.44 -10.20
CA GLN A 226 16.26 -1.55 -11.11
C GLN A 226 16.04 -1.11 -12.54
N SER A 227 16.92 -1.51 -13.45
CA SER A 227 16.76 -1.20 -14.87
C SER A 227 15.61 -2.02 -15.47
N ILE A 228 14.77 -1.35 -16.27
CA ILE A 228 13.74 -1.99 -17.09
C ILE A 228 14.03 -1.61 -18.54
N VAL A 229 14.32 -2.62 -19.37
CA VAL A 229 14.71 -2.44 -20.79
C VAL A 229 13.94 -3.45 -21.61
N ASP A 230 13.28 -2.99 -22.68
CA ASP A 230 12.53 -3.82 -23.63
C ASP A 230 11.56 -4.80 -22.95
N GLY A 231 10.79 -4.31 -21.97
CA GLY A 231 9.83 -5.12 -21.21
C GLY A 231 10.47 -6.19 -20.32
N LYS A 232 11.75 -6.03 -19.97
CA LYS A 232 12.46 -6.93 -19.06
C LYS A 232 13.07 -6.15 -17.89
N ALA A 233 12.83 -6.62 -16.68
CA ALA A 233 13.53 -6.17 -15.49
C ALA A 233 14.91 -6.82 -15.42
N ILE A 234 15.92 -6.02 -15.13
CA ILE A 234 17.31 -6.46 -14.95
C ILE A 234 17.63 -6.43 -13.46
N LEU A 235 17.48 -7.56 -12.80
CA LEU A 235 17.73 -7.68 -11.36
C LEU A 235 19.21 -7.99 -11.12
N LYS A 236 19.88 -7.13 -10.33
CA LYS A 236 21.25 -7.34 -9.89
C LYS A 236 21.24 -7.76 -8.42
N VAL A 237 21.35 -9.04 -8.14
CA VAL A 237 21.27 -9.59 -6.79
C VAL A 237 22.31 -10.68 -6.55
N ASN A 238 23.02 -10.61 -5.42
CA ASN A 238 24.02 -11.59 -5.02
C ASN A 238 25.04 -11.93 -6.14
N HIS A 239 25.59 -10.90 -6.81
CA HIS A 239 26.52 -11.00 -7.94
C HIS A 239 25.97 -11.73 -9.17
N LYS A 240 24.67 -12.00 -9.23
CA LYS A 240 23.98 -12.58 -10.39
C LYS A 240 23.07 -11.54 -11.05
N ILE A 241 22.92 -11.68 -12.35
CA ILE A 241 22.02 -10.85 -13.15
C ILE A 241 20.89 -11.75 -13.68
N TYR A 242 19.66 -11.36 -13.38
CA TYR A 242 18.46 -12.01 -13.92
C TYR A 242 17.77 -11.06 -14.88
N LYS A 243 17.46 -11.52 -16.08
CA LYS A 243 16.61 -10.81 -17.05
C LYS A 243 15.23 -11.44 -17.02
N VAL A 244 14.26 -10.74 -16.47
CA VAL A 244 12.92 -11.26 -16.18
C VAL A 244 11.89 -10.48 -17.01
N PRO A 245 10.95 -11.13 -17.72
CA PRO A 245 9.83 -10.42 -18.31
C PRO A 245 9.15 -9.54 -17.26
N PHE A 246 8.81 -8.31 -17.64
CA PHE A 246 8.18 -7.37 -16.73
C PHE A 246 7.19 -6.50 -17.49
N ASN A 247 5.91 -6.77 -17.28
CA ASN A 247 4.82 -6.21 -18.09
C ASN A 247 4.19 -4.94 -17.51
N LEU A 248 4.65 -4.47 -16.34
CA LEU A 248 4.15 -3.23 -15.79
C LEU A 248 4.75 -2.04 -16.56
N LEU A 249 3.88 -1.21 -17.10
CA LEU A 249 4.25 0.03 -17.77
C LEU A 249 4.50 1.14 -16.75
N GLY A 250 5.28 2.15 -17.17
CA GLY A 250 5.59 3.33 -16.37
C GLY A 250 7.04 3.39 -15.91
N THR A 251 7.65 4.58 -16.06
CA THR A 251 9.05 4.83 -15.67
C THR A 251 9.27 4.65 -14.17
N PHE A 252 8.26 4.98 -13.38
CA PHE A 252 8.26 4.85 -11.92
C PHE A 252 8.32 3.40 -11.41
N GLN A 253 8.06 2.42 -12.26
CA GLN A 253 8.13 1.01 -11.85
C GLN A 253 9.57 0.56 -11.56
N SER A 254 10.58 1.25 -12.09
CA SER A 254 11.99 0.98 -11.77
C SER A 254 12.31 1.22 -10.29
N GLU A 255 11.68 2.22 -9.67
CA GLU A 255 11.83 2.55 -8.25
C GLU A 255 11.02 1.60 -7.37
N ASN A 256 9.77 1.33 -7.75
CA ASN A 256 8.93 0.37 -7.04
C ASN A 256 9.59 -1.01 -7.00
N LEU A 257 10.10 -1.45 -8.16
CA LEU A 257 10.83 -2.72 -8.28
C LEU A 257 12.10 -2.72 -7.42
N GLY A 258 12.85 -1.62 -7.40
CA GLY A 258 14.04 -1.48 -6.56
C GLY A 258 13.72 -1.70 -5.08
N THR A 259 12.62 -1.13 -4.62
CA THR A 259 12.12 -1.30 -3.24
C THR A 259 11.76 -2.77 -2.97
N VAL A 260 11.04 -3.41 -3.89
CA VAL A 260 10.66 -4.84 -3.78
C VAL A 260 11.89 -5.74 -3.73
N VAL A 261 12.86 -5.52 -4.63
CA VAL A 261 14.11 -6.28 -4.66
C VAL A 261 14.87 -6.15 -3.34
N SER A 262 14.93 -4.94 -2.77
CA SER A 262 15.60 -4.70 -1.49
C SER A 262 14.92 -5.46 -0.33
N VAL A 263 13.58 -5.48 -0.29
CA VAL A 263 12.81 -6.26 0.69
C VAL A 263 13.06 -7.76 0.49
N PHE A 264 12.98 -8.27 -0.74
CA PHE A 264 13.23 -9.69 -1.03
C PHE A 264 14.65 -10.12 -0.70
N ASN A 265 15.65 -9.25 -0.93
CA ASN A 265 17.03 -9.53 -0.53
C ASN A 265 17.16 -9.70 0.99
N PHE A 266 16.51 -8.83 1.76
CA PHE A 266 16.48 -8.96 3.22
C PHE A 266 15.80 -10.25 3.68
N LEU A 267 14.67 -10.64 3.06
CA LEU A 267 13.96 -11.87 3.35
C LEU A 267 14.83 -13.10 3.01
N PHE A 268 15.53 -13.04 1.87
CA PHE A 268 16.47 -14.10 1.44
C PHE A 268 17.64 -14.25 2.41
N GLN A 269 18.29 -13.16 2.81
CA GLN A 269 19.39 -13.18 3.78
C GLN A 269 18.95 -13.74 5.15
N ARG A 270 17.68 -13.56 5.52
CA ARG A 270 17.09 -14.11 6.75
C ARG A 270 16.51 -15.51 6.58
N ARG A 271 16.68 -16.14 5.42
CA ARG A 271 16.15 -17.45 5.07
C ARG A 271 14.61 -17.55 5.22
N LEU A 272 13.93 -16.42 5.10
CA LEU A 272 12.46 -16.35 5.03
C LEU A 272 11.95 -16.62 3.62
N VAL A 273 12.76 -16.43 2.61
CA VAL A 273 12.60 -16.99 1.27
C VAL A 273 13.88 -17.73 0.90
N THR A 274 13.77 -18.86 0.20
CA THR A 274 14.92 -19.75 -0.05
C THR A 274 15.57 -19.55 -1.43
N SER A 275 14.89 -18.83 -2.31
CA SER A 275 15.38 -18.53 -3.66
C SER A 275 14.78 -17.24 -4.20
N TRP A 276 15.28 -16.77 -5.34
CA TRP A 276 14.74 -15.62 -6.08
C TRP A 276 13.60 -16.01 -7.04
N GLN A 277 13.39 -17.30 -7.26
CA GLN A 277 12.36 -17.78 -8.19
C GLN A 277 10.95 -17.25 -7.90
N PRO A 278 10.49 -17.16 -6.65
CA PRO A 278 9.19 -16.57 -6.34
C PRO A 278 9.01 -15.15 -6.88
N LEU A 279 10.00 -14.28 -6.66
CA LEU A 279 9.96 -12.91 -7.19
C LEU A 279 10.03 -12.91 -8.73
N ILE A 280 10.91 -13.72 -9.32
CA ILE A 280 11.05 -13.84 -10.78
C ILE A 280 9.71 -14.23 -11.41
N SER A 281 9.02 -15.23 -10.87
CA SER A 281 7.71 -15.67 -11.35
C SER A 281 6.66 -14.57 -11.20
N THR A 282 6.66 -13.85 -10.07
CA THR A 282 5.77 -12.72 -9.85
C THR A 282 5.95 -11.64 -10.92
N LEU A 283 7.18 -11.19 -11.14
CA LEU A 283 7.47 -10.11 -12.08
C LEU A 283 7.06 -10.43 -13.51
N ALA A 284 7.13 -11.71 -13.90
CA ALA A 284 6.73 -12.17 -15.22
C ALA A 284 5.21 -12.13 -15.44
N THR A 285 4.40 -12.16 -14.39
CA THR A 285 2.94 -12.32 -14.48
C THR A 285 2.14 -11.20 -13.83
N VAL A 286 2.77 -10.39 -12.98
CA VAL A 286 2.09 -9.36 -12.18
C VAL A 286 1.30 -8.38 -13.04
N LYS A 287 0.07 -8.12 -12.61
CA LYS A 287 -0.83 -7.10 -13.17
C LYS A 287 -1.38 -6.25 -12.03
N ILE A 288 -1.50 -4.96 -12.26
CA ILE A 288 -2.01 -4.02 -11.26
C ILE A 288 -3.11 -3.20 -11.90
N ALA A 289 -4.32 -3.34 -11.39
CA ALA A 289 -5.47 -2.63 -11.90
C ALA A 289 -5.30 -1.11 -11.75
N GLY A 290 -5.65 -0.35 -12.78
CA GLY A 290 -5.59 1.11 -12.77
C GLY A 290 -4.18 1.72 -12.65
N ARG A 291 -3.11 0.98 -12.92
CA ARG A 291 -1.73 1.49 -12.95
C ARG A 291 -1.09 1.19 -14.29
N MET A 292 -1.20 2.12 -15.23
CA MET A 292 -0.80 1.93 -16.64
C MET A 292 -1.31 0.59 -17.20
N GLN A 293 -2.50 0.19 -16.74
CA GLN A 293 -3.09 -1.09 -17.09
C GLN A 293 -3.56 -1.08 -18.54
N LYS A 294 -3.01 -1.94 -19.36
CA LYS A 294 -3.51 -2.17 -20.72
C LYS A 294 -4.79 -3.02 -20.63
N ILE A 295 -5.92 -2.45 -21.07
CA ILE A 295 -7.25 -3.10 -21.02
C ILE A 295 -7.74 -3.54 -22.40
N ALA A 296 -7.15 -3.04 -23.51
CA ALA A 296 -7.43 -3.47 -24.87
C ALA A 296 -6.21 -3.31 -25.77
N ASP A 297 -6.17 -4.05 -26.87
CA ASP A 297 -5.06 -4.05 -27.85
C ASP A 297 -5.37 -3.26 -29.14
N HIS A 298 -6.60 -3.29 -29.62
CA HIS A 298 -7.01 -2.68 -30.89
C HIS A 298 -8.35 -1.93 -30.76
N PRO A 299 -8.34 -0.60 -30.50
CA PRO A 299 -7.18 0.24 -30.22
C PRO A 299 -6.53 -0.11 -28.86
N SER A 300 -5.24 0.23 -28.73
CA SER A 300 -4.59 0.06 -27.43
C SER A 300 -5.19 1.04 -26.42
N ILE A 301 -5.80 0.52 -25.34
CA ILE A 301 -6.40 1.34 -24.29
C ILE A 301 -5.63 1.08 -22.99
N ILE A 302 -5.17 2.15 -22.35
CA ILE A 302 -4.43 2.12 -21.09
C ILE A 302 -5.20 2.92 -20.06
N LEU A 303 -5.43 2.32 -18.89
CA LEU A 303 -6.07 2.93 -17.73
C LEU A 303 -5.02 3.26 -16.68
N ASP A 304 -5.03 4.50 -16.18
CA ASP A 304 -4.18 4.92 -15.06
C ASP A 304 -4.94 5.78 -14.05
N GLY A 305 -4.65 5.60 -12.78
CA GLY A 305 -5.25 6.32 -11.67
C GLY A 305 -4.41 7.50 -11.14
N ALA A 306 -3.58 8.13 -11.96
CA ALA A 306 -2.85 9.34 -11.59
C ALA A 306 -3.82 10.45 -11.17
N HIS A 307 -3.66 10.98 -9.96
CA HIS A 307 -4.58 11.95 -9.35
C HIS A 307 -3.88 13.04 -8.53
N ASN A 308 -2.55 13.07 -8.54
CA ASN A 308 -1.76 14.13 -7.92
C ASN A 308 -0.67 14.65 -8.90
N PRO A 309 -0.08 15.84 -8.65
CA PRO A 309 0.87 16.45 -9.58
C PRO A 309 2.09 15.59 -9.89
N ASP A 310 2.62 14.88 -8.91
CA ASP A 310 3.78 13.98 -9.09
C ASP A 310 3.42 12.78 -9.97
N ALA A 311 2.28 12.13 -9.73
CA ALA A 311 1.81 11.04 -10.58
C ALA A 311 1.52 11.51 -12.01
N ALA A 312 0.95 12.71 -12.19
CA ALA A 312 0.72 13.30 -13.51
C ALA A 312 2.04 13.54 -14.26
N LYS A 313 3.09 14.03 -13.57
CA LYS A 313 4.42 14.19 -14.14
C LYS A 313 4.99 12.85 -14.62
N GLN A 314 4.95 11.83 -13.78
CA GLN A 314 5.44 10.48 -14.10
C GLN A 314 4.66 9.84 -15.26
N LEU A 315 3.33 10.06 -15.31
CA LEU A 315 2.49 9.64 -16.42
C LEU A 315 2.91 10.33 -17.72
N THR A 316 3.14 11.65 -17.69
CA THR A 316 3.61 12.43 -18.84
C THR A 316 4.96 11.91 -19.35
N GLU A 317 5.91 11.64 -18.46
CA GLU A 317 7.21 11.06 -18.82
C GLU A 317 7.07 9.67 -19.47
N THR A 318 6.09 8.90 -19.04
CA THR A 318 5.81 7.58 -19.63
C THR A 318 5.19 7.71 -21.02
N ILE A 319 4.17 8.57 -21.15
CA ILE A 319 3.44 8.78 -22.41
C ILE A 319 4.34 9.43 -23.49
N SER A 320 5.31 10.27 -23.09
CA SER A 320 6.25 10.90 -24.02
C SER A 320 7.08 9.89 -24.81
N LYS A 321 7.18 8.63 -24.35
CA LYS A 321 7.84 7.51 -25.04
C LYS A 321 6.95 6.83 -26.09
N PHE A 322 5.65 7.17 -26.13
CA PHE A 322 4.73 6.64 -27.14
C PHE A 322 4.77 7.48 -28.44
N PRO A 323 4.40 6.90 -29.59
CA PRO A 323 4.29 7.66 -30.83
C PRO A 323 3.28 8.79 -30.70
N ARG A 324 3.75 10.07 -30.73
CA ARG A 324 2.95 11.26 -30.39
C ARG A 324 1.72 11.50 -31.30
N ASN A 325 1.75 11.05 -32.53
CA ASN A 325 0.70 11.29 -33.52
C ASN A 325 -0.55 10.38 -33.36
N LYS A 326 -0.62 9.57 -32.30
CA LYS A 326 -1.69 8.57 -32.10
C LYS A 326 -2.18 8.45 -30.66
N VAL A 327 -1.89 9.43 -29.79
CA VAL A 327 -2.35 9.39 -28.39
C VAL A 327 -3.61 10.25 -28.25
N ILE A 328 -4.69 9.62 -27.79
CA ILE A 328 -5.91 10.30 -27.33
C ILE A 328 -5.98 10.13 -25.82
N MET A 329 -6.06 11.24 -25.09
CA MET A 329 -6.18 11.22 -23.63
C MET A 329 -7.61 11.55 -23.21
N VAL A 330 -8.21 10.66 -22.40
CA VAL A 330 -9.51 10.89 -21.76
C VAL A 330 -9.26 11.12 -20.28
N LEU A 331 -9.65 12.28 -19.76
CA LEU A 331 -9.40 12.70 -18.39
C LEU A 331 -10.72 12.76 -17.61
N GLY A 332 -10.75 12.16 -16.42
CA GLY A 332 -11.83 12.28 -15.45
C GLY A 332 -11.28 12.77 -14.12
N PHE A 333 -11.90 13.83 -13.57
CA PHE A 333 -11.54 14.37 -12.26
C PHE A 333 -12.77 14.48 -11.40
N LEU A 334 -12.62 14.20 -10.11
CA LEU A 334 -13.63 14.60 -9.14
C LEU A 334 -13.64 16.13 -9.04
N ALA A 335 -14.83 16.72 -9.14
CA ALA A 335 -15.00 18.17 -9.04
C ALA A 335 -14.61 18.64 -7.62
N ASP A 336 -13.38 19.10 -7.45
CA ASP A 336 -13.02 19.96 -6.32
C ASP A 336 -13.16 21.43 -6.80
N PRO A 337 -14.11 22.21 -6.25
CA PRO A 337 -14.32 23.60 -6.64
C PRO A 337 -13.07 24.49 -6.52
N LYS A 338 -12.04 24.02 -5.83
CA LYS A 338 -10.80 24.74 -5.58
C LYS A 338 -9.59 24.23 -6.39
N CYS A 339 -9.73 23.16 -7.17
CA CYS A 339 -8.70 22.68 -8.11
C CYS A 339 -9.00 23.18 -9.52
N GLN A 340 -8.50 24.37 -9.86
CA GLN A 340 -8.40 24.80 -11.25
C GLN A 340 -7.16 24.16 -11.88
N PHE A 341 -7.33 23.07 -12.62
CA PHE A 341 -6.30 22.57 -13.52
C PHE A 341 -6.22 23.50 -14.73
N LYS A 342 -5.12 24.24 -14.88
CA LYS A 342 -4.78 24.86 -16.16
C LYS A 342 -4.17 23.78 -17.05
N LEU A 343 -4.92 23.32 -18.04
CA LEU A 343 -4.37 22.57 -19.16
C LEU A 343 -3.61 23.59 -20.02
N GLU A 344 -2.30 23.67 -19.87
CA GLU A 344 -1.48 24.36 -20.86
C GLU A 344 -1.44 23.52 -22.13
N LYS A 345 -1.98 24.10 -23.21
CA LYS A 345 -1.85 23.53 -24.56
C LYS A 345 -0.39 23.68 -24.98
N SER A 346 0.35 22.58 -25.01
CA SER A 346 1.66 22.49 -25.68
C SER A 346 1.50 21.88 -27.07
#